data_834c2a02c5b1477006eeb7f3f28803aa
#
_entry.id   834c2a02c5b1477006eeb7f3f28803aa
#
_cell.length_a   1.000
_cell.length_b   1.000
_cell.length_c   1.000
_cell.angle_alpha   90.00
_cell.angle_beta   90.00
_cell.angle_gamma   90.00
#
_symmetry.space_group_name_H-M   'P 1'
#
loop_
_entity.id
_entity.type
_entity.pdbx_description
1 polymer ?
#
loop_
_entity_poly.entity_id
_entity_poly.type
_entity_poly.pdbx_seq_one_letter_code
_entity_poly.pdbx_strand_id
1 'polypeptide(L)'
;MSNHDYADIVDQTIRRIGKHLILGLPLGLGKPNRLINAFYQRACEDSSIRLDIVTALSLNPPKPGSELEARFLEPFLARHFGEDYPRLAYADALAARQLPDNITVTEFYFQSGSMLGNSEAQRRYVSSNYTHVARDLADRGVNLTLQLVARRNTDSGPQYSLSCNPDVTLDLVEEFRQRPEQDCLMLAQVHPDLPFMAGDAVVDEHFFDRVIDSDPQQPLFALPRSPIDTRDYCVGMNASALVADAGTLQIGIGSLSDGLVDGLIRRQHHNEDYRAYFSDTLPGQALIDAIGGLDAFDTGLYGASEMFLDGFMHLYQAGILKREVFDDEALQSLANEGRIDEQPGVKGTGALMDGAFFLGSSDFYQWLRELNEDERPRFRMSSVGRINQLYGGTERLETLQRQKARFINTCMMVGLTGAATSDGLKDHQLVSGVGGQYNFVAMAHAMRDGRSILMLRSTRESKGKTHSNIVWEYPHVTIPRHLRDIVVTEYGIADLRGRSDEECIQALLQISDSEFQESLRQQAVNAGKLHPDWEIPTEAQHNHAATLARRLETAGGRDAWPDYPAGSDFTDTEQRLVKALGQLKAAMHSKATLLSAAIQSGPDDREALERMGLAQPGTLKERLYARLLRWALRSH
;
A
#
# COMPACT_ATOMS: atom_id res chain seq x y z
N MET A 1 21.90 -11.22 -20.89
CA MET A 1 21.29 -12.20 -21.80
C MET A 1 20.80 -11.50 -23.07
N SER A 2 21.00 -12.09 -24.22
CA SER A 2 20.38 -11.62 -25.45
C SER A 2 18.92 -12.08 -25.52
N ASN A 3 18.09 -11.45 -26.37
CA ASN A 3 16.73 -11.94 -26.61
C ASN A 3 16.68 -13.41 -27.06
N HIS A 4 17.77 -13.92 -27.70
CA HIS A 4 17.89 -15.32 -28.08
C HIS A 4 17.96 -16.27 -26.87
N ASP A 5 18.62 -15.86 -25.78
CA ASP A 5 18.74 -16.71 -24.59
C ASP A 5 17.37 -16.89 -23.90
N TYR A 6 16.53 -15.85 -23.86
CA TYR A 6 15.17 -15.98 -23.32
C TYR A 6 14.27 -16.85 -24.20
N ALA A 7 14.39 -16.76 -25.54
CA ALA A 7 13.64 -17.60 -26.47
C ALA A 7 13.96 -19.09 -26.26
N ASP A 8 15.23 -19.43 -26.05
CA ASP A 8 15.63 -20.80 -25.75
C ASP A 8 15.04 -21.35 -24.45
N ILE A 9 14.99 -20.52 -23.40
CA ILE A 9 14.34 -20.89 -22.14
C ILE A 9 12.86 -21.16 -22.34
N VAL A 10 12.16 -20.30 -23.06
CA VAL A 10 10.73 -20.45 -23.38
C VAL A 10 10.48 -21.73 -24.17
N ASP A 11 11.25 -22.01 -25.22
CA ASP A 11 11.09 -23.22 -26.03
C ASP A 11 11.41 -24.50 -25.25
N GLN A 12 12.40 -24.49 -24.35
CA GLN A 12 12.70 -25.61 -23.45
C GLN A 12 11.55 -25.85 -22.47
N THR A 13 10.99 -24.78 -21.92
CA THR A 13 9.83 -24.84 -21.01
C THR A 13 8.61 -25.46 -21.73
N ILE A 14 8.28 -24.97 -22.93
CA ILE A 14 7.16 -25.51 -23.73
C ILE A 14 7.36 -26.99 -24.07
N ARG A 15 8.60 -27.41 -24.39
CA ARG A 15 8.92 -28.82 -24.62
C ARG A 15 8.70 -29.70 -23.38
N ARG A 16 8.96 -29.17 -22.18
CA ARG A 16 8.83 -29.90 -20.91
C ARG A 16 7.37 -30.01 -20.46
N ILE A 17 6.63 -28.90 -20.41
CA ILE A 17 5.29 -28.84 -19.82
C ILE A 17 4.13 -28.78 -20.84
N GLY A 18 4.46 -28.71 -22.16
CA GLY A 18 3.45 -28.65 -23.21
C GLY A 18 3.03 -27.22 -23.57
N LYS A 19 2.03 -27.14 -24.47
CA LYS A 19 1.57 -25.87 -25.04
C LYS A 19 0.47 -25.16 -24.23
N HIS A 20 0.03 -25.72 -23.13
CA HIS A 20 -0.89 -25.04 -22.20
C HIS A 20 -0.10 -24.61 -20.97
N LEU A 21 0.24 -23.34 -20.95
CA LEU A 21 0.98 -22.68 -19.87
C LEU A 21 -0.01 -21.97 -18.94
N ILE A 22 -0.05 -22.38 -17.68
CA ILE A 22 -0.78 -21.67 -16.62
C ILE A 22 0.28 -21.05 -15.73
N LEU A 23 0.57 -19.77 -15.99
CA LEU A 23 1.69 -19.04 -15.44
C LEU A 23 1.29 -18.28 -14.17
N GLY A 24 1.78 -18.71 -13.02
CA GLY A 24 1.71 -17.99 -11.76
C GLY A 24 2.84 -16.96 -11.64
N LEU A 25 2.51 -15.70 -11.38
CA LEU A 25 3.48 -14.64 -11.19
C LEU A 25 3.34 -13.98 -9.82
N PRO A 26 4.45 -13.57 -9.19
CA PRO A 26 4.43 -12.82 -7.94
C PRO A 26 3.74 -11.46 -8.10
N LEU A 27 3.42 -10.80 -7.00
CA LEU A 27 2.92 -9.43 -7.00
C LEU A 27 4.02 -8.43 -7.32
N GLY A 28 3.68 -7.37 -8.04
CA GLY A 28 4.50 -6.15 -8.16
C GLY A 28 5.95 -6.40 -8.56
N LEU A 29 6.88 -6.13 -7.64
CA LEU A 29 8.31 -6.01 -7.89
C LEU A 29 9.01 -7.30 -8.35
N GLY A 30 8.61 -8.46 -7.85
CA GLY A 30 9.29 -9.75 -8.10
C GLY A 30 9.10 -10.34 -9.49
N LYS A 31 8.51 -9.62 -10.44
CA LYS A 31 8.27 -10.08 -11.81
C LYS A 31 9.52 -9.94 -12.69
N PRO A 32 10.02 -11.02 -13.32
CA PRO A 32 11.09 -10.94 -14.33
C PRO A 32 10.52 -10.50 -15.69
N ASN A 33 10.29 -9.18 -15.85
CA ASN A 33 9.52 -8.61 -16.96
C ASN A 33 9.99 -9.05 -18.36
N ARG A 34 11.31 -9.09 -18.61
CA ARG A 34 11.82 -9.52 -19.92
C ARG A 34 11.53 -10.98 -20.21
N LEU A 35 11.68 -11.86 -19.22
CA LEU A 35 11.37 -13.28 -19.36
C LEU A 35 9.85 -13.49 -19.55
N ILE A 36 9.02 -12.80 -18.78
CA ILE A 36 7.56 -12.83 -18.93
C ILE A 36 7.15 -12.38 -20.34
N ASN A 37 7.74 -11.29 -20.83
CA ASN A 37 7.48 -10.78 -22.17
C ASN A 37 7.90 -11.78 -23.26
N ALA A 38 8.96 -12.57 -23.04
CA ALA A 38 9.35 -13.62 -23.98
C ALA A 38 8.30 -14.74 -24.09
N PHE A 39 7.72 -15.18 -22.95
CA PHE A 39 6.58 -16.12 -22.95
C PHE A 39 5.35 -15.54 -23.64
N TYR A 40 5.01 -14.28 -23.31
CA TYR A 40 3.89 -13.58 -23.92
C TYR A 40 4.04 -13.46 -25.45
N GLN A 41 5.21 -13.00 -25.91
CA GLN A 41 5.50 -12.84 -27.34
C GLN A 41 5.45 -14.20 -28.07
N ARG A 42 6.03 -15.25 -27.49
CA ARG A 42 6.00 -16.59 -28.08
C ARG A 42 4.58 -17.12 -28.25
N ALA A 43 3.69 -16.85 -27.29
CA ALA A 43 2.28 -17.19 -27.40
C ALA A 43 1.54 -16.30 -28.44
N CYS A 44 1.92 -15.05 -28.62
CA CYS A 44 1.39 -14.20 -29.69
C CYS A 44 1.78 -14.71 -31.10
N GLU A 45 2.99 -15.26 -31.24
CA GLU A 45 3.53 -15.78 -32.52
C GLU A 45 2.97 -17.16 -32.89
N ASP A 46 2.56 -17.98 -31.92
CA ASP A 46 2.02 -19.32 -32.12
C ASP A 46 0.70 -19.50 -31.36
N SER A 47 -0.42 -19.28 -32.02
CA SER A 47 -1.76 -19.39 -31.43
C SER A 47 -2.13 -20.80 -30.93
N SER A 48 -1.33 -21.83 -31.23
CA SER A 48 -1.48 -23.16 -30.64
C SER A 48 -0.96 -23.27 -29.22
N ILE A 49 -0.23 -22.24 -28.73
CA ILE A 49 0.21 -22.11 -27.34
C ILE A 49 -0.89 -21.34 -26.60
N ARG A 50 -1.48 -21.95 -25.59
CA ARG A 50 -2.40 -21.29 -24.67
C ARG A 50 -1.60 -20.77 -23.46
N LEU A 51 -1.74 -19.48 -23.17
CA LEU A 51 -1.10 -18.82 -22.02
C LEU A 51 -2.15 -18.21 -21.09
N ASP A 52 -2.34 -18.82 -19.94
CA ASP A 52 -3.19 -18.30 -18.87
C ASP A 52 -2.29 -17.68 -17.77
N ILE A 53 -2.26 -16.35 -17.65
CA ILE A 53 -1.48 -15.62 -16.63
C ILE A 53 -2.35 -15.40 -15.41
N VAL A 54 -1.91 -15.86 -14.24
CA VAL A 54 -2.56 -15.63 -12.94
C VAL A 54 -1.63 -14.84 -12.03
N THR A 55 -2.04 -13.65 -11.63
CA THR A 55 -1.15 -12.70 -10.96
C THR A 55 -1.91 -11.64 -10.17
N ALA A 56 -1.18 -10.66 -9.63
CA ALA A 56 -1.70 -9.43 -9.06
C ALA A 56 -0.70 -8.28 -9.26
N LEU A 57 -1.15 -7.05 -9.12
CA LEU A 57 -0.34 -5.84 -9.21
C LEU A 57 0.61 -5.87 -10.42
N SER A 58 0.02 -5.95 -11.61
CA SER A 58 0.76 -5.82 -12.88
C SER A 58 1.18 -4.36 -13.08
N LEU A 59 2.31 -3.98 -12.45
CA LEU A 59 2.79 -2.61 -12.41
C LEU A 59 3.58 -2.27 -13.66
N ASN A 60 3.15 -1.21 -14.35
CA ASN A 60 3.90 -0.55 -15.41
C ASN A 60 4.08 0.94 -15.09
N PRO A 61 5.19 1.57 -15.51
CA PRO A 61 5.29 3.03 -15.46
C PRO A 61 4.06 3.68 -16.11
N PRO A 62 3.49 4.74 -15.52
CA PRO A 62 2.28 5.37 -16.04
C PRO A 62 2.46 5.89 -17.48
N LYS A 63 1.35 5.99 -18.22
CA LYS A 63 1.33 6.61 -19.56
C LYS A 63 0.68 7.99 -19.45
N PRO A 64 1.23 9.02 -20.12
CA PRO A 64 0.62 10.34 -20.11
C PRO A 64 -0.76 10.33 -20.81
N GLY A 65 -1.75 10.97 -20.19
CA GLY A 65 -3.09 11.12 -20.75
C GLY A 65 -3.24 12.31 -21.70
N SER A 66 -2.26 13.21 -21.76
CA SER A 66 -2.25 14.40 -22.60
C SER A 66 -0.83 14.84 -22.93
N GLU A 67 -0.67 15.65 -23.97
CA GLU A 67 0.63 16.23 -24.34
C GLU A 67 1.24 17.10 -23.23
N LEU A 68 0.41 17.85 -22.50
CA LEU A 68 0.90 18.65 -21.37
C LEU A 68 1.42 17.75 -20.23
N GLU A 69 0.73 16.66 -19.97
CA GLU A 69 1.16 15.67 -18.98
C GLU A 69 2.42 14.93 -19.45
N ALA A 70 2.55 14.63 -20.75
CA ALA A 70 3.74 14.01 -21.32
C ALA A 70 5.02 14.84 -21.07
N ARG A 71 4.93 16.17 -21.23
CA ARG A 71 6.05 17.10 -20.99
C ARG A 71 6.58 17.05 -19.55
N PHE A 72 5.72 16.75 -18.60
CA PHE A 72 6.11 16.53 -17.19
C PHE A 72 6.59 15.08 -16.96
N LEU A 73 5.76 14.13 -17.40
CA LEU A 73 5.90 12.73 -16.98
C LEU A 73 7.06 12.00 -17.67
N GLU A 74 7.26 12.19 -18.99
CA GLU A 74 8.29 11.46 -19.73
C GLU A 74 9.71 11.69 -19.20
N PRO A 75 10.19 12.93 -18.93
CA PRO A 75 11.52 13.11 -18.36
C PRO A 75 11.63 12.59 -16.92
N PHE A 76 10.55 12.63 -16.14
CA PHE A 76 10.52 12.03 -14.81
C PHE A 76 10.64 10.50 -14.90
N LEU A 77 9.87 9.85 -15.78
CA LEU A 77 9.90 8.40 -15.95
C LEU A 77 11.26 7.91 -16.44
N ALA A 78 11.88 8.63 -17.40
CA ALA A 78 13.22 8.29 -17.90
C ALA A 78 14.27 8.34 -16.78
N ARG A 79 14.18 9.33 -15.88
CA ARG A 79 15.07 9.43 -14.71
C ARG A 79 14.78 8.37 -13.65
N HIS A 80 13.49 8.09 -13.38
CA HIS A 80 13.06 7.23 -12.26
C HIS A 80 13.12 5.74 -12.61
N PHE A 81 12.72 5.35 -13.82
CA PHE A 81 12.67 3.96 -14.27
C PHE A 81 13.77 3.58 -15.28
N GLY A 82 14.51 4.55 -15.83
CA GLY A 82 15.40 4.35 -16.97
C GLY A 82 14.65 4.40 -18.30
N GLU A 83 15.38 4.75 -19.38
CA GLU A 83 14.79 4.90 -20.73
C GLU A 83 14.25 3.57 -21.29
N ASP A 84 14.91 2.46 -20.95
CA ASP A 84 14.63 1.12 -21.50
C ASP A 84 13.89 0.20 -20.51
N TYR A 85 13.10 0.74 -19.56
CA TYR A 85 12.35 -0.09 -18.62
C TYR A 85 11.43 -1.07 -19.36
N PRO A 86 11.56 -2.39 -19.16
CA PRO A 86 10.78 -3.39 -19.87
C PRO A 86 9.35 -3.45 -19.30
N ARG A 87 8.44 -2.76 -19.94
CA ARG A 87 7.02 -2.80 -19.58
C ARG A 87 6.47 -4.23 -19.71
N LEU A 88 5.55 -4.61 -18.86
CA LEU A 88 4.78 -5.86 -18.98
C LEU A 88 3.84 -5.75 -20.19
N ALA A 89 4.18 -6.43 -21.28
CA ALA A 89 3.46 -6.34 -22.54
C ALA A 89 2.01 -6.84 -22.42
N TYR A 90 1.79 -7.94 -21.68
CA TYR A 90 0.45 -8.46 -21.44
C TYR A 90 -0.44 -7.46 -20.68
N ALA A 91 0.12 -6.70 -19.73
CA ALA A 91 -0.62 -5.72 -18.95
C ALA A 91 -1.03 -4.51 -19.82
N ASP A 92 -0.14 -4.06 -20.70
CA ASP A 92 -0.45 -3.02 -21.68
C ASP A 92 -1.52 -3.49 -22.68
N ALA A 93 -1.46 -4.74 -23.16
CA ALA A 93 -2.45 -5.33 -24.06
C ALA A 93 -3.82 -5.50 -23.37
N LEU A 94 -3.84 -5.95 -22.11
CA LEU A 94 -5.07 -6.04 -21.30
C LEU A 94 -5.71 -4.65 -21.12
N ALA A 95 -4.92 -3.65 -20.75
CA ALA A 95 -5.42 -2.28 -20.60
C ALA A 95 -5.98 -1.71 -21.91
N ALA A 96 -5.35 -2.04 -23.05
CA ALA A 96 -5.78 -1.65 -24.39
C ALA A 96 -6.95 -2.52 -24.94
N ARG A 97 -7.34 -3.61 -24.25
CA ARG A 97 -8.31 -4.63 -24.72
C ARG A 97 -7.87 -5.28 -26.04
N GLN A 98 -6.60 -5.66 -26.12
CA GLN A 98 -5.94 -6.20 -27.31
C GLN A 98 -5.22 -7.53 -27.03
N LEU A 99 -5.66 -8.25 -26.00
CA LEU A 99 -5.13 -9.60 -25.75
C LEU A 99 -5.55 -10.55 -26.90
N PRO A 100 -4.61 -11.37 -27.43
CA PRO A 100 -4.95 -12.45 -28.33
C PRO A 100 -5.88 -13.49 -27.68
N ASP A 101 -6.71 -14.18 -28.49
CA ASP A 101 -7.72 -15.13 -28.00
C ASP A 101 -7.13 -16.33 -27.21
N ASN A 102 -5.88 -16.70 -27.51
CA ASN A 102 -5.15 -17.77 -26.82
C ASN A 102 -4.44 -17.32 -25.54
N ILE A 103 -4.55 -16.04 -25.16
CA ILE A 103 -3.93 -15.49 -23.95
C ILE A 103 -5.02 -14.95 -23.02
N THR A 104 -4.95 -15.34 -21.74
CA THR A 104 -5.83 -14.79 -20.71
C THR A 104 -5.02 -14.23 -19.55
N VAL A 105 -5.57 -13.18 -18.89
CA VAL A 105 -4.99 -12.61 -17.68
C VAL A 105 -6.06 -12.59 -16.60
N THR A 106 -5.72 -13.20 -15.47
CA THR A 106 -6.57 -13.27 -14.28
C THR A 106 -5.80 -12.60 -13.13
N GLU A 107 -6.38 -11.57 -12.52
CA GLU A 107 -5.77 -10.89 -11.38
C GLU A 107 -6.67 -10.99 -10.15
N PHE A 108 -6.04 -11.09 -8.97
CA PHE A 108 -6.74 -11.05 -7.68
C PHE A 108 -6.49 -9.72 -6.92
N TYR A 109 -5.69 -8.81 -7.50
CA TYR A 109 -5.47 -7.46 -7.00
C TYR A 109 -5.04 -6.53 -8.15
N PHE A 110 -5.84 -5.51 -8.46
CA PHE A 110 -5.49 -4.51 -9.47
C PHE A 110 -4.66 -3.37 -8.86
N GLN A 111 -3.81 -2.75 -9.66
CA GLN A 111 -3.35 -1.40 -9.37
C GLN A 111 -4.58 -0.48 -9.26
N SER A 112 -4.69 0.28 -8.16
CA SER A 112 -5.89 1.02 -7.81
C SER A 112 -6.44 1.86 -8.97
N GLY A 113 -7.68 1.58 -9.36
CA GLY A 113 -8.40 2.29 -10.41
C GLY A 113 -8.00 1.98 -11.87
N SER A 114 -6.91 1.24 -12.09
CA SER A 114 -6.34 1.02 -13.43
C SER A 114 -7.26 0.26 -14.39
N MET A 115 -8.11 -0.62 -13.85
CA MET A 115 -8.99 -1.50 -14.64
C MET A 115 -10.47 -1.09 -14.59
N LEU A 116 -10.77 0.12 -14.09
CA LEU A 116 -12.15 0.63 -14.15
C LEU A 116 -12.60 0.79 -15.60
N GLY A 117 -13.81 0.30 -15.89
CA GLY A 117 -14.38 0.28 -17.24
C GLY A 117 -13.77 -0.76 -18.19
N ASN A 118 -12.76 -1.54 -17.77
CA ASN A 118 -12.24 -2.66 -18.57
C ASN A 118 -13.03 -3.94 -18.30
N SER A 119 -14.02 -4.21 -19.13
CA SER A 119 -14.94 -5.34 -18.93
C SER A 119 -14.25 -6.71 -18.96
N GLU A 120 -13.13 -6.86 -19.66
CA GLU A 120 -12.38 -8.12 -19.70
C GLU A 120 -11.66 -8.36 -18.38
N ALA A 121 -10.89 -7.39 -17.90
CA ALA A 121 -10.23 -7.47 -16.61
C ALA A 121 -11.25 -7.68 -15.47
N GLN A 122 -12.35 -6.92 -15.47
CA GLN A 122 -13.40 -7.01 -14.45
C GLN A 122 -14.07 -8.39 -14.41
N ARG A 123 -14.30 -9.05 -15.55
CA ARG A 123 -14.86 -10.41 -15.59
C ARG A 123 -13.88 -11.49 -15.15
N ARG A 124 -12.58 -11.26 -15.31
CA ARG A 124 -11.53 -12.22 -14.96
C ARG A 124 -10.89 -11.96 -13.59
N TYR A 125 -11.41 -10.99 -12.86
CA TYR A 125 -10.97 -10.73 -11.49
C TYR A 125 -11.37 -11.88 -10.56
N VAL A 126 -10.46 -12.29 -9.69
CA VAL A 126 -10.71 -13.28 -8.63
C VAL A 126 -10.74 -12.56 -7.29
N SER A 127 -11.92 -12.55 -6.66
CA SER A 127 -12.05 -12.06 -5.29
C SER A 127 -11.48 -13.12 -4.33
N SER A 128 -10.22 -13.01 -4.00
CA SER A 128 -9.53 -13.94 -3.10
C SER A 128 -8.95 -13.20 -1.90
N ASN A 129 -9.08 -13.80 -0.73
CA ASN A 129 -8.35 -13.39 0.45
C ASN A 129 -6.87 -13.79 0.27
N TYR A 130 -5.93 -12.92 0.65
CA TYR A 130 -4.54 -13.12 0.28
C TYR A 130 -3.94 -14.45 0.78
N THR A 131 -4.30 -14.88 1.99
CA THR A 131 -3.87 -16.19 2.54
C THR A 131 -4.46 -17.40 1.81
N HIS A 132 -5.41 -17.22 0.88
CA HIS A 132 -5.98 -18.30 0.07
C HIS A 132 -5.38 -18.38 -1.33
N VAL A 133 -4.60 -17.39 -1.74
CA VAL A 133 -4.12 -17.26 -3.12
C VAL A 133 -3.29 -18.46 -3.56
N ALA A 134 -2.39 -18.96 -2.71
CA ALA A 134 -1.55 -20.12 -3.03
C ALA A 134 -2.40 -21.35 -3.39
N ARG A 135 -3.39 -21.68 -2.56
CA ARG A 135 -4.36 -22.75 -2.82
C ARG A 135 -5.12 -22.51 -4.12
N ASP A 136 -5.63 -21.29 -4.32
CA ASP A 136 -6.43 -20.94 -5.50
C ASP A 136 -5.59 -21.02 -6.79
N LEU A 137 -4.28 -20.72 -6.73
CA LEU A 137 -3.34 -20.92 -7.84
C LEU A 137 -3.14 -22.41 -8.16
N ALA A 138 -2.92 -23.23 -7.12
CA ALA A 138 -2.79 -24.67 -7.27
C ALA A 138 -4.07 -25.31 -7.83
N ASP A 139 -5.25 -24.92 -7.33
CA ASP A 139 -6.57 -25.38 -7.82
C ASP A 139 -6.81 -24.99 -9.29
N ARG A 140 -6.24 -23.89 -9.75
CA ARG A 140 -6.28 -23.47 -11.16
C ARG A 140 -5.30 -24.25 -12.05
N GLY A 141 -4.46 -25.11 -11.46
CA GLY A 141 -3.51 -25.94 -12.17
C GLY A 141 -2.28 -25.17 -12.65
N VAL A 142 -1.82 -24.16 -11.90
CA VAL A 142 -0.54 -23.46 -12.21
C VAL A 142 0.55 -24.50 -12.40
N ASN A 143 1.20 -24.48 -13.58
CA ASN A 143 2.23 -25.42 -13.99
C ASN A 143 3.57 -24.75 -14.33
N LEU A 144 3.64 -23.42 -14.20
CA LEU A 144 4.84 -22.61 -14.40
C LEU A 144 4.82 -21.43 -13.44
N THR A 145 5.93 -21.17 -12.74
CA THR A 145 6.15 -19.93 -12.00
C THR A 145 7.43 -19.24 -12.43
N LEU A 146 7.42 -17.91 -12.45
CA LEU A 146 8.56 -17.07 -12.74
C LEU A 146 8.73 -16.02 -11.65
N GLN A 147 9.93 -15.92 -11.06
CA GLN A 147 10.21 -14.99 -9.97
C GLN A 147 11.62 -14.42 -10.03
N LEU A 148 11.77 -13.13 -9.65
CA LEU A 148 13.07 -12.56 -9.33
C LEU A 148 13.53 -13.00 -7.94
N VAL A 149 14.84 -13.26 -7.81
CA VAL A 149 15.48 -13.64 -6.54
C VAL A 149 16.78 -12.88 -6.33
N ALA A 150 17.14 -12.65 -5.06
CA ALA A 150 18.46 -12.19 -4.69
C ALA A 150 19.38 -13.40 -4.47
N ARG A 151 20.70 -13.22 -4.71
CA ARG A 151 21.72 -14.25 -4.47
C ARG A 151 22.86 -13.71 -3.62
N ARG A 152 23.39 -14.57 -2.75
CA ARG A 152 24.69 -14.40 -2.11
C ARG A 152 25.50 -15.68 -2.22
N ASN A 153 26.82 -15.56 -2.29
CA ASN A 153 27.72 -16.70 -2.24
C ASN A 153 28.17 -16.93 -0.80
N THR A 154 28.10 -18.17 -0.35
CA THR A 154 28.60 -18.62 0.95
C THR A 154 29.67 -19.69 0.77
N ASP A 155 30.39 -20.07 1.83
CA ASP A 155 31.38 -21.14 1.79
C ASP A 155 30.77 -22.50 1.42
N SER A 156 29.46 -22.68 1.68
CA SER A 156 28.70 -23.89 1.33
C SER A 156 28.05 -23.86 -0.05
N GLY A 157 28.22 -22.79 -0.80
CA GLY A 157 27.62 -22.61 -2.13
C GLY A 157 26.69 -21.39 -2.23
N PRO A 158 25.99 -21.23 -3.36
CA PRO A 158 25.07 -20.14 -3.54
C PRO A 158 23.83 -20.30 -2.67
N GLN A 159 23.43 -19.25 -1.99
CA GLN A 159 22.14 -19.11 -1.33
C GLN A 159 21.29 -18.09 -2.07
N TYR A 160 20.00 -18.33 -2.10
CA TYR A 160 19.02 -17.44 -2.71
C TYR A 160 18.08 -16.87 -1.64
N SER A 161 17.54 -15.69 -1.92
CA SER A 161 16.45 -15.13 -1.15
C SER A 161 15.31 -14.80 -2.10
N LEU A 162 14.09 -15.20 -1.74
CA LEU A 162 12.86 -14.80 -2.42
C LEU A 162 12.64 -13.29 -2.33
N SER A 163 13.41 -12.62 -1.47
CA SER A 163 13.52 -11.17 -1.35
C SER A 163 12.16 -10.50 -1.15
N CYS A 164 11.66 -9.81 -2.18
CA CYS A 164 10.42 -9.05 -2.11
C CYS A 164 9.13 -9.90 -2.12
N ASN A 165 9.20 -11.18 -2.51
CA ASN A 165 8.00 -12.01 -2.71
C ASN A 165 8.12 -13.45 -2.20
N PRO A 166 8.38 -13.70 -0.90
CA PRO A 166 8.16 -15.02 -0.32
C PRO A 166 6.67 -15.30 -0.07
N ASP A 167 5.87 -14.25 -0.06
CA ASP A 167 4.46 -14.13 0.30
C ASP A 167 3.58 -15.32 -0.13
N VAL A 168 3.37 -15.47 -1.43
CA VAL A 168 2.59 -16.56 -2.02
C VAL A 168 3.48 -17.77 -2.36
N THR A 169 4.75 -17.54 -2.72
CA THR A 169 5.64 -18.59 -3.23
C THR A 169 5.89 -19.69 -2.21
N LEU A 170 6.11 -19.34 -0.93
CA LEU A 170 6.32 -20.33 0.14
C LEU A 170 5.07 -21.19 0.37
N ASP A 171 3.91 -20.54 0.47
CA ASP A 171 2.64 -21.26 0.65
C ASP A 171 2.30 -22.10 -0.59
N LEU A 172 2.63 -21.65 -1.81
CA LEU A 172 2.39 -22.39 -3.05
C LEU A 172 3.24 -23.66 -3.14
N VAL A 173 4.51 -23.60 -2.71
CA VAL A 173 5.37 -24.80 -2.63
C VAL A 173 4.78 -25.82 -1.65
N GLU A 174 4.23 -25.37 -0.53
CA GLU A 174 3.57 -26.27 0.42
C GLU A 174 2.29 -26.89 -0.17
N GLU A 175 1.51 -26.13 -0.93
CA GLU A 175 0.35 -26.66 -1.67
C GLU A 175 0.76 -27.74 -2.68
N PHE A 176 1.87 -27.56 -3.41
CA PHE A 176 2.37 -28.60 -4.34
C PHE A 176 2.91 -29.82 -3.61
N ARG A 177 3.53 -29.70 -2.45
CA ARG A 177 3.94 -30.86 -1.63
C ARG A 177 2.76 -31.74 -1.22
N GLN A 178 1.59 -31.13 -1.02
CA GLN A 178 0.36 -31.84 -0.69
C GLN A 178 -0.36 -32.42 -1.92
N ARG A 179 0.09 -32.06 -3.14
CA ARG A 179 -0.48 -32.46 -4.45
C ARG A 179 0.59 -33.05 -5.36
N PRO A 180 1.16 -34.20 -5.03
CA PRO A 180 2.32 -34.74 -5.76
C PRO A 180 2.03 -35.10 -7.23
N GLU A 181 0.76 -35.17 -7.63
CA GLU A 181 0.32 -35.37 -9.01
C GLU A 181 0.38 -34.08 -9.85
N GLN A 182 0.52 -32.92 -9.21
CA GLN A 182 0.56 -31.63 -9.88
C GLN A 182 2.03 -31.21 -10.08
N ASP A 183 2.55 -31.32 -11.30
CA ASP A 183 3.89 -30.86 -11.67
C ASP A 183 3.87 -29.37 -12.00
N CYS A 184 4.73 -28.58 -11.33
CA CYS A 184 4.90 -27.16 -11.57
C CYS A 184 6.39 -26.85 -11.77
N LEU A 185 6.73 -26.29 -12.92
CA LEU A 185 8.09 -25.85 -13.21
C LEU A 185 8.34 -24.48 -12.56
N MET A 186 9.25 -24.43 -11.61
CA MET A 186 9.60 -23.20 -10.89
C MET A 186 10.90 -22.60 -11.42
N LEU A 187 10.83 -21.45 -12.09
CA LEU A 187 11.99 -20.73 -12.62
C LEU A 187 12.26 -19.46 -11.83
N ALA A 188 13.49 -19.27 -11.40
CA ALA A 188 13.96 -18.02 -10.81
C ALA A 188 14.95 -17.29 -11.71
N GLN A 189 14.92 -15.97 -11.65
CA GLN A 189 15.94 -15.11 -12.27
C GLN A 189 16.62 -14.28 -11.20
N VAL A 190 17.95 -14.34 -11.13
CA VAL A 190 18.74 -13.54 -10.21
C VAL A 190 18.69 -12.07 -10.64
N HIS A 191 18.43 -11.18 -9.68
CA HIS A 191 18.52 -9.73 -9.90
C HIS A 191 19.55 -9.13 -8.94
N PRO A 192 20.58 -8.41 -9.45
CA PRO A 192 21.68 -7.92 -8.63
C PRO A 192 21.28 -6.85 -7.60
N ASP A 193 20.24 -6.06 -7.92
CA ASP A 193 19.78 -4.98 -7.04
C ASP A 193 18.71 -5.40 -6.02
N LEU A 194 18.24 -6.67 -6.08
CA LEU A 194 17.32 -7.15 -5.06
C LEU A 194 18.03 -7.30 -3.71
N PRO A 195 17.48 -6.73 -2.62
CA PRO A 195 17.99 -6.96 -1.28
C PRO A 195 17.94 -8.44 -0.90
N PHE A 196 19.02 -8.97 -0.32
CA PHE A 196 19.01 -10.32 0.24
C PHE A 196 18.34 -10.31 1.61
N MET A 197 17.07 -10.69 1.68
CA MET A 197 16.27 -10.69 2.89
C MET A 197 16.43 -11.99 3.67
N ALA A 198 16.37 -11.89 5.00
CA ALA A 198 16.44 -12.99 5.95
C ALA A 198 15.08 -13.64 6.24
N GLY A 199 15.06 -14.60 7.14
CA GLY A 199 13.85 -15.36 7.52
C GLY A 199 13.57 -16.49 6.54
N ASP A 200 12.28 -16.85 6.40
CA ASP A 200 11.84 -17.97 5.56
C ASP A 200 12.05 -17.70 4.07
N ALA A 201 12.35 -16.44 3.70
CA ALA A 201 12.71 -16.08 2.33
C ALA A 201 14.05 -16.67 1.87
N VAL A 202 14.91 -17.15 2.78
CA VAL A 202 16.20 -17.76 2.42
C VAL A 202 15.96 -19.21 2.01
N VAL A 203 16.35 -19.54 0.77
CA VAL A 203 16.17 -20.86 0.17
C VAL A 203 17.49 -21.35 -0.46
N ASP A 204 17.60 -22.66 -0.62
CA ASP A 204 18.74 -23.28 -1.28
C ASP A 204 18.57 -23.36 -2.82
N GLU A 205 19.60 -23.90 -3.50
CA GLU A 205 19.60 -24.03 -4.96
C GLU A 205 18.57 -25.05 -5.50
N HIS A 206 18.08 -25.95 -4.64
CA HIS A 206 17.12 -26.99 -5.04
C HIS A 206 15.65 -26.54 -4.91
N PHE A 207 15.43 -25.33 -4.39
CA PHE A 207 14.08 -24.76 -4.27
C PHE A 207 13.46 -24.50 -5.64
N PHE A 208 14.26 -24.20 -6.66
CA PHE A 208 13.85 -23.95 -8.03
C PHE A 208 14.32 -25.06 -8.97
N ASP A 209 13.52 -25.42 -9.99
CA ASP A 209 13.95 -26.31 -11.06
C ASP A 209 15.09 -25.71 -11.88
N ARG A 210 15.12 -24.40 -12.01
CA ARG A 210 16.19 -23.68 -12.70
C ARG A 210 16.34 -22.26 -12.17
N VAL A 211 17.57 -21.89 -11.88
CA VAL A 211 17.97 -20.50 -11.61
C VAL A 211 18.66 -19.93 -12.83
N ILE A 212 18.16 -18.80 -13.31
CA ILE A 212 18.71 -18.05 -14.44
C ILE A 212 19.63 -16.98 -13.85
N ASP A 213 20.93 -17.24 -13.96
CA ASP A 213 21.98 -16.33 -13.49
C ASP A 213 22.37 -15.37 -14.60
N SER A 214 21.57 -14.36 -14.79
CA SER A 214 21.81 -13.32 -15.78
C SER A 214 21.31 -11.99 -15.27
N ASP A 215 22.04 -10.93 -15.55
CA ASP A 215 21.55 -9.58 -15.36
C ASP A 215 20.25 -9.40 -16.16
N PRO A 216 19.11 -9.16 -15.52
CA PRO A 216 17.85 -8.92 -16.20
C PRO A 216 17.85 -7.60 -16.99
N GLN A 217 18.90 -6.77 -16.85
CA GLN A 217 19.07 -5.47 -17.52
C GLN A 217 17.83 -4.58 -17.37
N GLN A 218 17.23 -4.59 -16.19
CA GLN A 218 16.11 -3.76 -15.86
C GLN A 218 16.29 -3.18 -14.45
N PRO A 219 15.98 -1.92 -14.21
CA PRO A 219 15.91 -1.39 -12.85
C PRO A 219 14.74 -2.03 -12.09
N LEU A 220 14.83 -2.05 -10.77
CA LEU A 220 13.70 -2.42 -9.93
C LEU A 220 12.59 -1.37 -10.06
N PHE A 221 11.34 -1.81 -10.04
CA PHE A 221 10.21 -0.90 -10.02
C PHE A 221 10.14 -0.21 -8.65
N ALA A 222 10.25 1.12 -8.63
CA ALA A 222 10.12 1.90 -7.42
C ALA A 222 8.86 2.77 -7.48
N LEU A 223 8.14 2.86 -6.36
CA LEU A 223 6.97 3.71 -6.25
C LEU A 223 7.38 5.16 -5.94
N PRO A 224 6.96 6.15 -6.75
CA PRO A 224 7.12 7.54 -6.39
C PRO A 224 6.28 7.88 -5.15
N ARG A 225 6.84 8.64 -4.21
CA ARG A 225 6.12 9.12 -3.03
C ARG A 225 5.04 10.11 -3.43
N SER A 226 3.88 9.99 -2.81
CA SER A 226 2.76 10.92 -3.00
C SER A 226 2.77 12.05 -1.98
N PRO A 227 2.29 13.25 -2.30
CA PRO A 227 2.19 14.32 -1.32
C PRO A 227 1.12 14.01 -0.27
N ILE A 228 1.35 14.49 0.94
CA ILE A 228 0.42 14.43 2.08
C ILE A 228 -0.29 15.77 2.20
N ASP A 229 -1.62 15.77 2.26
CA ASP A 229 -2.40 16.99 2.51
C ASP A 229 -2.78 17.16 4.00
N THR A 230 -3.37 18.30 4.34
CA THR A 230 -3.84 18.63 5.70
C THR A 230 -4.73 17.53 6.30
N ARG A 231 -5.60 16.91 5.49
CA ARG A 231 -6.53 15.86 5.97
C ARG A 231 -5.77 14.58 6.27
N ASP A 232 -4.82 14.21 5.43
CA ASP A 232 -4.00 13.01 5.63
C ASP A 232 -3.17 13.11 6.91
N TYR A 233 -2.58 14.28 7.17
CA TYR A 233 -1.89 14.56 8.43
C TYR A 233 -2.83 14.41 9.63
N CYS A 234 -4.03 14.99 9.58
CA CYS A 234 -4.97 14.87 10.69
C CYS A 234 -5.45 13.42 10.91
N VAL A 235 -5.72 12.67 9.84
CA VAL A 235 -6.03 11.23 9.96
C VAL A 235 -4.86 10.47 10.58
N GLY A 236 -3.64 10.72 10.09
CA GLY A 236 -2.42 10.09 10.59
C GLY A 236 -2.14 10.41 12.06
N MET A 237 -2.28 11.67 12.46
CA MET A 237 -2.15 12.11 13.86
C MET A 237 -3.16 11.41 14.76
N ASN A 238 -4.45 11.38 14.38
CA ASN A 238 -5.50 10.71 15.15
C ASN A 238 -5.23 9.20 15.29
N ALA A 239 -4.78 8.54 14.21
CA ALA A 239 -4.46 7.12 14.23
C ALA A 239 -3.19 6.80 15.02
N SER A 240 -2.15 7.65 14.95
CA SER A 240 -0.88 7.47 15.65
C SER A 240 -1.04 7.46 17.18
N ALA A 241 -2.00 8.23 17.70
CA ALA A 241 -2.29 8.28 19.12
C ALA A 241 -2.90 6.98 19.69
N LEU A 242 -3.46 6.12 18.82
CA LEU A 242 -3.97 4.80 19.20
C LEU A 242 -2.89 3.73 19.29
N VAL A 243 -1.66 4.02 18.85
CA VAL A 243 -0.54 3.08 18.88
C VAL A 243 0.09 3.10 20.28
N ALA A 244 0.04 1.94 20.96
CA ALA A 244 0.60 1.80 22.30
C ALA A 244 2.11 1.50 22.25
N ASP A 245 2.87 2.04 23.21
CA ASP A 245 4.26 1.61 23.42
C ASP A 245 4.34 0.13 23.77
N ALA A 246 5.43 -0.52 23.40
CA ALA A 246 5.65 -1.97 23.45
C ALA A 246 4.67 -2.76 22.58
N GLY A 247 3.99 -2.11 21.62
CA GLY A 247 2.99 -2.71 20.76
C GLY A 247 3.55 -3.30 19.46
N THR A 248 2.63 -3.86 18.68
CA THR A 248 2.89 -4.36 17.33
C THR A 248 2.15 -3.51 16.32
N LEU A 249 2.80 -3.18 15.21
CA LEU A 249 2.26 -2.32 14.17
C LEU A 249 2.18 -3.06 12.82
N GLN A 250 1.03 -2.93 12.16
CA GLN A 250 0.85 -3.19 10.73
C GLN A 250 0.29 -1.93 10.08
N ILE A 251 0.84 -1.57 8.93
CA ILE A 251 0.38 -0.42 8.12
C ILE A 251 0.28 -0.81 6.65
N GLY A 252 -0.62 -0.14 5.93
CA GLY A 252 -0.74 -0.22 4.48
C GLY A 252 0.04 0.87 3.76
N ILE A 253 -0.11 0.95 2.45
CA ILE A 253 0.50 1.94 1.56
C ILE A 253 -0.40 3.16 1.39
N GLY A 254 0.19 4.32 1.08
CA GLY A 254 -0.49 5.55 0.66
C GLY A 254 -0.37 6.70 1.64
N SER A 255 -0.82 7.90 1.22
CA SER A 255 -0.63 9.16 1.96
C SER A 255 -1.18 9.15 3.40
N LEU A 256 -2.27 8.42 3.67
CA LEU A 256 -2.79 8.26 5.04
C LEU A 256 -1.80 7.49 5.94
N SER A 257 -1.14 6.47 5.38
CA SER A 257 -0.13 5.72 6.11
C SER A 257 1.16 6.52 6.28
N ASP A 258 1.54 7.33 5.28
CA ASP A 258 2.69 8.23 5.40
C ASP A 258 2.43 9.31 6.48
N GLY A 259 1.19 9.85 6.54
CA GLY A 259 0.75 10.74 7.61
C GLY A 259 0.77 10.08 9.00
N LEU A 260 0.41 8.80 9.09
CA LEU A 260 0.51 8.01 10.32
C LEU A 260 1.97 7.84 10.78
N VAL A 261 2.87 7.51 9.85
CA VAL A 261 4.31 7.35 10.14
C VAL A 261 4.92 8.67 10.62
N ASP A 262 4.60 9.79 9.94
CA ASP A 262 5.03 11.12 10.38
C ASP A 262 4.48 11.46 11.78
N GLY A 263 3.21 11.14 12.06
CA GLY A 263 2.60 11.31 13.37
C GLY A 263 3.32 10.53 14.48
N LEU A 264 3.75 9.28 14.22
CA LEU A 264 4.54 8.49 15.16
C LEU A 264 5.95 9.09 15.38
N ILE A 265 6.60 9.58 14.31
CA ILE A 265 7.90 10.24 14.39
C ILE A 265 7.80 11.54 15.18
N ARG A 266 6.75 12.36 14.96
CA ARG A 266 6.50 13.57 15.76
C ARG A 266 6.27 13.26 17.23
N ARG A 267 5.49 12.22 17.51
CA ARG A 267 5.29 11.73 18.88
C ARG A 267 6.60 11.41 19.58
N GLN A 268 7.60 10.87 18.83
CA GLN A 268 8.90 10.52 19.37
C GLN A 268 9.82 11.74 19.54
N HIS A 269 9.91 12.61 18.54
CA HIS A 269 10.96 13.64 18.47
C HIS A 269 10.46 15.07 18.67
N HIS A 270 9.15 15.33 18.50
CA HIS A 270 8.50 16.64 18.65
C HIS A 270 7.27 16.51 19.55
N ASN A 271 7.45 15.91 20.73
CA ASN A 271 6.33 15.50 21.59
C ASN A 271 5.49 16.66 22.12
N GLU A 272 6.07 17.85 22.32
CA GLU A 272 5.33 19.05 22.75
C GLU A 272 4.33 19.47 21.66
N ASP A 273 4.76 19.59 20.40
CA ASP A 273 3.90 19.91 19.26
C ASP A 273 2.87 18.81 19.01
N TYR A 274 3.30 17.55 19.15
CA TYR A 274 2.40 16.40 19.04
C TYR A 274 1.26 16.47 20.06
N ARG A 275 1.56 16.77 21.33
CA ARG A 275 0.54 16.93 22.38
C ARG A 275 -0.31 18.18 22.17
N ALA A 276 0.24 19.27 21.64
CA ALA A 276 -0.49 20.48 21.32
C ALA A 276 -1.62 20.22 20.28
N TYR A 277 -1.42 19.27 19.36
CA TYR A 277 -2.48 18.84 18.42
C TYR A 277 -3.71 18.28 19.14
N PHE A 278 -3.53 17.62 20.29
CA PHE A 278 -4.59 17.02 21.11
C PHE A 278 -5.07 17.90 22.27
N SER A 279 -4.67 19.19 22.29
CA SER A 279 -5.11 20.14 23.33
C SER A 279 -6.59 20.46 23.28
N ASP A 280 -7.16 20.50 22.07
CA ASP A 280 -8.61 20.61 21.87
C ASP A 280 -9.25 19.22 21.91
N THR A 281 -10.43 19.14 22.54
CA THR A 281 -11.18 17.89 22.64
C THR A 281 -11.55 17.36 21.24
N LEU A 282 -11.23 16.09 20.99
CA LEU A 282 -11.57 15.35 19.79
C LEU A 282 -12.68 14.33 20.06
N PRO A 283 -13.60 14.09 19.11
CA PRO A 283 -14.45 12.90 19.15
C PRO A 283 -13.61 11.63 19.35
N GLY A 284 -13.94 10.83 20.36
CA GLY A 284 -13.25 9.58 20.68
C GLY A 284 -11.90 9.70 21.40
N GLN A 285 -11.51 10.88 21.87
CA GLN A 285 -10.23 11.10 22.55
C GLN A 285 -10.01 10.18 23.76
N ALA A 286 -11.06 9.84 24.51
CA ALA A 286 -10.96 8.92 25.65
C ALA A 286 -10.44 7.53 25.28
N LEU A 287 -10.54 7.12 24.02
CA LEU A 287 -9.98 5.86 23.54
C LEU A 287 -8.44 5.92 23.50
N ILE A 288 -7.84 7.08 23.26
CA ILE A 288 -6.39 7.28 23.26
C ILE A 288 -5.83 6.90 24.64
N ASP A 289 -6.45 7.37 25.72
CA ASP A 289 -6.02 7.08 27.09
C ASP A 289 -6.22 5.60 27.45
N ALA A 290 -7.24 4.97 26.87
CA ALA A 290 -7.57 3.57 27.16
C ALA A 290 -6.66 2.54 26.47
N ILE A 291 -6.23 2.80 25.23
CA ILE A 291 -5.53 1.81 24.41
C ILE A 291 -4.26 2.30 23.71
N GLY A 292 -4.03 3.61 23.68
CA GLY A 292 -2.93 4.26 22.98
C GLY A 292 -2.01 5.04 23.92
N GLY A 293 -1.73 6.27 23.57
CA GLY A 293 -0.95 7.23 24.37
C GLY A 293 -0.34 8.36 23.57
N LEU A 294 0.09 9.41 24.29
CA LEU A 294 0.72 10.59 23.70
C LEU A 294 2.20 10.74 24.05
N ASP A 295 2.73 9.91 24.97
CA ASP A 295 4.14 9.93 25.36
C ASP A 295 5.03 9.35 24.26
N ALA A 296 6.29 9.77 24.21
CA ALA A 296 7.32 9.17 23.38
C ALA A 296 7.46 7.66 23.68
N PHE A 297 7.91 6.90 22.70
CA PHE A 297 8.11 5.46 22.84
C PHE A 297 9.37 5.15 23.66
N ASP A 298 9.22 4.38 24.72
CA ASP A 298 10.33 3.90 25.55
C ASP A 298 10.79 2.52 25.08
N THR A 299 9.91 1.52 25.10
CA THR A 299 10.17 0.16 24.60
C THR A 299 10.19 0.09 23.09
N GLY A 300 9.37 0.90 22.43
CA GLY A 300 9.22 0.94 20.97
C GLY A 300 8.24 -0.09 20.41
N LEU A 301 8.27 -0.25 19.10
CA LEU A 301 7.35 -1.09 18.34
C LEU A 301 8.06 -2.26 17.67
N TYR A 302 7.31 -3.32 17.42
CA TYR A 302 7.61 -4.41 16.50
C TYR A 302 6.72 -4.31 15.27
N GLY A 303 7.25 -4.59 14.08
CA GLY A 303 6.50 -4.64 12.84
C GLY A 303 6.07 -6.06 12.49
N ALA A 304 4.75 -6.30 12.33
CA ALA A 304 4.22 -7.53 11.75
C ALA A 304 3.22 -7.12 10.66
N SER A 305 3.66 -7.07 9.42
CA SER A 305 2.91 -6.43 8.35
C SER A 305 2.97 -7.24 7.06
N GLU A 306 1.84 -7.34 6.35
CA GLU A 306 1.82 -7.88 4.99
C GLU A 306 2.84 -7.17 4.11
N MET A 307 2.83 -5.84 4.14
CA MET A 307 3.75 -5.01 3.38
C MET A 307 4.85 -4.45 4.27
N PHE A 308 6.10 -4.75 3.92
CA PHE A 308 7.25 -4.03 4.46
C PHE A 308 7.52 -2.81 3.57
N LEU A 309 7.28 -1.63 4.10
CA LEU A 309 7.26 -0.34 3.40
C LEU A 309 8.31 0.62 3.93
N ASP A 310 8.57 1.70 3.18
CA ASP A 310 9.42 2.86 3.58
C ASP A 310 9.10 3.34 5.01
N GLY A 311 7.83 3.34 5.40
CA GLY A 311 7.40 3.76 6.73
C GLY A 311 8.12 3.01 7.86
N PHE A 312 8.36 1.71 7.73
CA PHE A 312 9.09 0.94 8.74
C PHE A 312 10.58 1.29 8.77
N MET A 313 11.20 1.59 7.63
CA MET A 313 12.56 2.13 7.58
C MET A 313 12.64 3.44 8.37
N HIS A 314 11.72 4.37 8.13
CA HIS A 314 11.69 5.66 8.83
C HIS A 314 11.44 5.49 10.34
N LEU A 315 10.56 4.56 10.75
CA LEU A 315 10.34 4.23 12.16
C LEU A 315 11.59 3.61 12.82
N TYR A 316 12.34 2.79 12.09
CA TYR A 316 13.60 2.24 12.57
C TYR A 316 14.66 3.34 12.75
N GLN A 317 14.84 4.19 11.75
CA GLN A 317 15.76 5.32 11.79
C GLN A 317 15.41 6.34 12.91
N ALA A 318 14.11 6.49 13.20
CA ALA A 318 13.62 7.32 14.30
C ALA A 318 13.72 6.65 15.69
N GLY A 319 14.25 5.43 15.79
CA GLY A 319 14.37 4.71 17.06
C GLY A 319 13.03 4.28 17.68
N ILE A 320 12.00 4.11 16.85
CA ILE A 320 10.66 3.66 17.25
C ILE A 320 10.52 2.16 17.02
N LEU A 321 10.92 1.64 15.85
CA LEU A 321 10.92 0.22 15.53
C LEU A 321 12.14 -0.45 16.17
N LYS A 322 12.02 -0.84 17.43
CA LYS A 322 13.14 -1.37 18.24
C LYS A 322 12.75 -2.47 19.22
N ARG A 323 11.45 -2.79 19.36
CA ARG A 323 10.98 -3.89 20.20
C ARG A 323 11.29 -5.22 19.54
N GLU A 324 12.07 -6.06 20.23
CA GLU A 324 12.49 -7.36 19.73
C GLU A 324 11.45 -8.45 19.98
N VAL A 325 11.31 -9.38 19.01
CA VAL A 325 10.56 -10.61 19.17
C VAL A 325 11.45 -11.81 18.89
N PHE A 326 11.14 -12.94 19.55
CA PHE A 326 11.92 -14.17 19.53
C PHE A 326 11.05 -15.34 19.10
N ASP A 327 11.64 -16.33 18.42
CA ASP A 327 10.95 -17.54 17.93
C ASP A 327 10.91 -18.66 18.99
N ASP A 328 10.89 -18.28 20.25
CA ASP A 328 10.78 -19.17 21.41
C ASP A 328 9.79 -18.56 22.42
N GLU A 329 8.80 -19.35 22.86
CA GLU A 329 7.73 -18.85 23.76
C GLU A 329 8.27 -18.41 25.12
N ALA A 330 9.31 -19.06 25.65
CA ALA A 330 9.87 -18.73 26.96
C ALA A 330 10.68 -17.41 26.86
N LEU A 331 11.49 -17.27 25.82
CA LEU A 331 12.22 -16.02 25.55
C LEU A 331 11.27 -14.87 25.28
N GLN A 332 10.21 -15.12 24.48
CA GLN A 332 9.21 -14.09 24.18
C GLN A 332 8.44 -13.64 25.44
N SER A 333 8.12 -14.59 26.34
CA SER A 333 7.47 -14.26 27.60
C SER A 333 8.38 -13.40 28.51
N LEU A 334 9.67 -13.77 28.62
CA LEU A 334 10.65 -12.97 29.35
C LEU A 334 10.81 -11.56 28.75
N ALA A 335 10.83 -11.44 27.41
CA ALA A 335 10.91 -10.15 26.75
C ALA A 335 9.67 -9.29 27.06
N ASN A 336 8.47 -9.86 27.01
CA ASN A 336 7.22 -9.15 27.32
C ASN A 336 7.14 -8.72 28.81
N GLU A 337 7.81 -9.43 29.72
CA GLU A 337 7.93 -9.09 31.13
C GLU A 337 9.07 -8.08 31.43
N GLY A 338 9.82 -7.67 30.40
CA GLY A 338 10.99 -6.79 30.56
C GLY A 338 12.20 -7.50 31.22
N ARG A 339 12.26 -8.81 31.16
CA ARG A 339 13.26 -9.67 31.83
C ARG A 339 14.22 -10.35 30.85
N ILE A 340 14.29 -9.92 29.61
CA ILE A 340 15.17 -10.55 28.61
C ILE A 340 16.65 -10.47 28.97
N ASP A 341 17.03 -9.46 29.78
CA ASP A 341 18.40 -9.31 30.31
C ASP A 341 18.83 -10.48 31.24
N GLU A 342 17.88 -11.29 31.74
CA GLU A 342 18.17 -12.50 32.48
C GLU A 342 18.75 -13.64 31.60
N GLN A 343 18.69 -13.47 30.26
CA GLN A 343 19.26 -14.39 29.27
C GLN A 343 20.47 -13.75 28.57
N PRO A 344 21.70 -14.03 29.04
CA PRO A 344 22.90 -13.45 28.48
C PRO A 344 23.06 -13.74 26.98
N GLY A 345 23.38 -12.70 26.18
CA GLY A 345 23.66 -12.82 24.75
C GLY A 345 22.41 -12.92 23.84
N VAL A 346 21.20 -12.82 24.38
CA VAL A 346 19.96 -12.88 23.61
C VAL A 346 19.47 -11.50 23.19
N LYS A 347 19.62 -10.49 24.05
CA LYS A 347 19.25 -9.11 23.73
C LYS A 347 20.04 -8.60 22.52
N GLY A 348 19.39 -7.99 21.58
CA GLY A 348 19.97 -7.52 20.32
C GLY A 348 19.88 -8.52 19.17
N THR A 349 19.41 -9.74 19.41
CA THR A 349 19.29 -10.79 18.37
C THR A 349 17.86 -11.00 17.86
N GLY A 350 16.87 -10.42 18.53
CA GLY A 350 15.46 -10.57 18.19
C GLY A 350 15.09 -9.84 16.89
N ALA A 351 14.03 -10.30 16.24
CA ALA A 351 13.49 -9.63 15.06
C ALA A 351 12.77 -8.33 15.44
N LEU A 352 12.88 -7.34 14.58
CA LEU A 352 12.18 -6.06 14.67
C LEU A 352 11.02 -5.95 13.69
N MET A 353 11.10 -6.70 12.58
CA MET A 353 10.13 -6.68 11.51
C MET A 353 9.99 -8.05 10.88
N ASP A 354 8.76 -8.50 10.73
CA ASP A 354 8.37 -9.63 9.90
C ASP A 354 7.39 -9.14 8.81
N GLY A 355 7.76 -9.32 7.55
CA GLY A 355 6.99 -8.93 6.38
C GLY A 355 6.66 -10.08 5.45
N ALA A 356 5.60 -9.94 4.64
CA ALA A 356 5.28 -10.93 3.62
C ALA A 356 5.78 -10.52 2.24
N PHE A 357 5.59 -9.28 1.83
CA PHE A 357 6.23 -8.74 0.63
C PHE A 357 6.67 -7.30 0.85
N PHE A 358 7.57 -6.81 -0.02
CA PHE A 358 7.93 -5.40 0.00
C PHE A 358 7.80 -4.74 -1.37
N LEU A 359 7.43 -3.47 -1.32
CA LEU A 359 7.38 -2.55 -2.44
C LEU A 359 7.53 -1.14 -1.89
N GLY A 360 8.42 -0.33 -2.45
CA GLY A 360 8.68 1.01 -1.93
C GLY A 360 9.51 1.86 -2.86
N SER A 361 10.20 2.84 -2.31
CA SER A 361 11.11 3.73 -3.02
C SER A 361 12.48 3.10 -3.29
N SER A 362 13.24 3.72 -4.16
CA SER A 362 14.64 3.33 -4.43
C SER A 362 15.52 3.43 -3.17
N ASP A 363 15.29 4.45 -2.33
CA ASP A 363 16.02 4.66 -1.08
C ASP A 363 15.76 3.50 -0.10
N PHE A 364 14.51 3.02 -0.04
CA PHE A 364 14.15 1.87 0.79
C PHE A 364 14.88 0.60 0.34
N TYR A 365 14.94 0.33 -0.98
CA TYR A 365 15.68 -0.83 -1.47
C TYR A 365 17.18 -0.70 -1.23
N GLN A 366 17.73 0.50 -1.35
CA GLN A 366 19.13 0.76 -1.03
C GLN A 366 19.40 0.49 0.45
N TRP A 367 18.59 1.02 1.35
CA TRP A 367 18.72 0.78 2.78
C TRP A 367 18.69 -0.72 3.11
N LEU A 368 17.75 -1.50 2.54
CA LEU A 368 17.69 -2.94 2.74
C LEU A 368 18.97 -3.69 2.25
N ARG A 369 19.57 -3.24 1.16
CA ARG A 369 20.84 -3.80 0.66
C ARG A 369 22.02 -3.49 1.60
N GLU A 370 22.00 -2.32 2.20
CA GLU A 370 23.08 -1.80 3.06
C GLU A 370 23.02 -2.30 4.50
N LEU A 371 21.95 -3.02 4.89
CA LEU A 371 21.89 -3.67 6.20
C LEU A 371 23.12 -4.58 6.43
N ASN A 372 23.80 -4.36 7.55
CA ASN A 372 24.96 -5.17 7.92
C ASN A 372 24.55 -6.59 8.38
N GLU A 373 25.53 -7.45 8.67
CA GLU A 373 25.30 -8.85 9.02
C GLU A 373 24.55 -9.03 10.37
N ASP A 374 24.65 -8.07 11.29
CA ASP A 374 23.94 -8.09 12.58
C ASP A 374 22.51 -7.54 12.47
N GLU A 375 22.29 -6.60 11.57
CA GLU A 375 20.98 -5.97 11.36
C GLU A 375 20.06 -6.81 10.46
N ARG A 376 20.61 -7.38 9.38
CA ARG A 376 19.82 -8.11 8.37
C ARG A 376 18.91 -9.21 8.96
N PRO A 377 19.35 -10.05 9.91
CA PRO A 377 18.50 -11.08 10.53
C PRO A 377 17.32 -10.51 11.32
N ARG A 378 17.34 -9.22 11.64
CA ARG A 378 16.27 -8.55 12.40
C ARG A 378 15.10 -8.09 11.53
N PHE A 379 15.26 -8.10 10.19
CA PHE A 379 14.25 -7.77 9.18
C PHE A 379 13.98 -9.00 8.33
N ARG A 380 12.92 -9.72 8.67
CA ARG A 380 12.64 -11.04 8.11
C ARG A 380 11.46 -10.99 7.13
N MET A 381 11.51 -11.89 6.14
CA MET A 381 10.42 -12.05 5.19
C MET A 381 9.90 -13.50 5.23
N SER A 382 8.58 -13.66 5.15
CA SER A 382 7.91 -14.96 5.26
C SER A 382 6.64 -15.01 4.38
N SER A 383 5.90 -16.12 4.44
CA SER A 383 4.64 -16.27 3.71
C SER A 383 3.50 -15.42 4.30
N VAL A 384 2.49 -15.13 3.48
CA VAL A 384 1.26 -14.50 3.98
C VAL A 384 0.49 -15.42 4.92
N GLY A 385 0.62 -16.74 4.77
CA GLY A 385 0.06 -17.71 5.69
C GLY A 385 0.56 -17.53 7.11
N ARG A 386 1.84 -17.12 7.29
CA ARG A 386 2.42 -16.81 8.59
C ARG A 386 2.14 -15.39 9.06
N ILE A 387 2.25 -14.40 8.18
CA ILE A 387 2.19 -12.99 8.58
C ILE A 387 0.74 -12.53 8.82
N ASN A 388 -0.19 -12.92 7.95
CA ASN A 388 -1.53 -12.33 7.92
C ASN A 388 -2.54 -13.03 8.84
N GLN A 389 -2.18 -14.14 9.50
CA GLN A 389 -3.09 -14.91 10.36
C GLN A 389 -2.34 -15.56 11.52
N LEU A 390 -3.09 -16.20 12.43
CA LEU A 390 -2.56 -16.89 13.61
C LEU A 390 -2.64 -18.43 13.48
N TYR A 391 -2.94 -18.96 12.29
CA TYR A 391 -3.10 -20.41 12.09
C TYR A 391 -1.77 -21.06 11.68
N GLY A 392 -1.56 -22.30 12.07
CA GLY A 392 -0.38 -23.07 11.64
C GLY A 392 0.40 -23.76 12.77
N GLY A 393 -0.10 -23.73 14.02
CA GLY A 393 0.49 -24.42 15.17
C GLY A 393 1.44 -23.55 15.99
N THR A 394 1.56 -22.24 15.66
CA THR A 394 2.39 -21.27 16.39
C THR A 394 1.56 -20.13 17.00
N GLU A 395 0.24 -20.29 17.11
CA GLU A 395 -0.72 -19.25 17.50
C GLU A 395 -0.38 -18.62 18.84
N ARG A 396 0.12 -19.42 19.79
CA ARG A 396 0.48 -18.91 21.11
C ARG A 396 1.72 -18.02 21.04
N LEU A 397 2.77 -18.46 20.35
CA LEU A 397 3.99 -17.67 20.15
C LEU A 397 3.66 -16.36 19.40
N GLU A 398 2.94 -16.45 18.30
CA GLU A 398 2.58 -15.27 17.49
C GLU A 398 1.70 -14.29 18.27
N THR A 399 0.79 -14.78 19.12
CA THR A 399 0.00 -13.92 20.02
C THR A 399 0.88 -13.20 21.03
N LEU A 400 1.91 -13.87 21.59
CA LEU A 400 2.88 -13.24 22.50
C LEU A 400 3.74 -12.19 21.78
N GLN A 401 4.18 -12.46 20.55
CA GLN A 401 4.95 -11.54 19.73
C GLN A 401 4.12 -10.28 19.36
N ARG A 402 2.82 -10.48 19.03
CA ARG A 402 1.91 -9.44 18.51
C ARG A 402 1.10 -8.73 19.61
N GLN A 403 1.60 -8.64 20.84
CA GLN A 403 0.92 -7.94 21.93
C GLN A 403 0.58 -6.49 21.56
N LYS A 404 -0.53 -5.96 22.10
CA LYS A 404 -1.05 -4.61 21.88
C LYS A 404 -1.09 -4.23 20.38
N ALA A 405 -1.43 -5.19 19.51
CA ALA A 405 -1.41 -5.01 18.07
C ALA A 405 -2.35 -3.88 17.62
N ARG A 406 -1.84 -3.04 16.73
CA ARG A 406 -2.61 -2.04 15.98
C ARG A 406 -2.44 -2.36 14.50
N PHE A 407 -3.49 -2.93 13.92
CA PHE A 407 -3.54 -3.27 12.51
C PHE A 407 -4.32 -2.17 11.78
N ILE A 408 -3.57 -1.31 11.08
CA ILE A 408 -4.07 -0.05 10.53
C ILE A 408 -4.13 -0.14 9.01
N ASN A 409 -5.35 -0.08 8.49
CA ASN A 409 -5.64 -0.19 7.06
C ASN A 409 -6.46 1.02 6.59
N THR A 410 -6.50 1.24 5.29
CA THR A 410 -7.36 2.26 4.68
C THR A 410 -8.62 1.63 4.12
N CYS A 411 -9.72 2.38 4.12
CA CYS A 411 -10.93 2.00 3.40
C CYS A 411 -11.45 3.19 2.59
N MET A 412 -12.31 2.91 1.60
CA MET A 412 -12.90 3.94 0.76
C MET A 412 -14.17 4.53 1.39
N MET A 413 -14.98 3.70 2.01
CA MET A 413 -16.27 4.11 2.60
C MET A 413 -16.62 3.27 3.82
N VAL A 414 -17.36 3.89 4.74
CA VAL A 414 -17.93 3.22 5.92
C VAL A 414 -19.42 3.53 6.00
N GLY A 415 -20.23 2.48 6.12
CA GLY A 415 -21.66 2.62 6.42
C GLY A 415 -21.88 2.97 7.90
N LEU A 416 -22.94 3.75 8.22
CA LEU A 416 -23.24 4.18 9.59
C LEU A 416 -23.45 3.04 10.60
N THR A 417 -23.66 1.82 10.16
CA THR A 417 -23.69 0.62 11.02
C THR A 417 -22.36 -0.12 11.11
N GLY A 418 -21.28 0.41 10.49
CA GLY A 418 -19.90 -0.04 10.65
C GLY A 418 -19.40 -1.05 9.62
N ALA A 419 -20.14 -1.38 8.56
CA ALA A 419 -19.59 -2.12 7.43
C ALA A 419 -18.67 -1.23 6.61
N ALA A 420 -17.50 -1.73 6.16
CA ALA A 420 -16.54 -0.96 5.39
C ALA A 420 -16.30 -1.54 4.00
N THR A 421 -15.97 -0.65 3.06
CA THR A 421 -15.67 -0.96 1.66
C THR A 421 -14.29 -0.45 1.30
N SER A 422 -13.44 -1.31 0.70
CA SER A 422 -12.06 -0.97 0.34
C SER A 422 -11.70 -1.27 -1.11
N ASP A 423 -12.39 -2.20 -1.78
CA ASP A 423 -11.96 -2.75 -3.07
C ASP A 423 -12.97 -2.59 -4.22
N GLY A 424 -14.25 -2.31 -3.94
CA GLY A 424 -15.29 -2.28 -4.96
C GLY A 424 -16.21 -1.06 -4.91
N LEU A 425 -16.86 -0.77 -6.04
CA LEU A 425 -17.81 0.33 -6.22
C LEU A 425 -19.26 -0.19 -6.23
N LYS A 426 -20.21 0.73 -6.09
CA LYS A 426 -21.66 0.42 -6.08
C LYS A 426 -22.19 -0.20 -7.37
N ASP A 427 -21.49 -0.05 -8.47
CA ASP A 427 -21.79 -0.63 -9.79
C ASP A 427 -21.04 -1.96 -10.01
N HIS A 428 -20.54 -2.57 -8.92
CA HIS A 428 -19.79 -3.82 -8.91
C HIS A 428 -18.43 -3.80 -9.63
N GLN A 429 -17.92 -2.63 -10.01
CA GLN A 429 -16.56 -2.53 -10.51
C GLN A 429 -15.56 -2.60 -9.36
N LEU A 430 -14.51 -3.39 -9.54
CA LEU A 430 -13.41 -3.52 -8.61
C LEU A 430 -12.38 -2.43 -8.89
N VAL A 431 -12.02 -1.70 -7.82
CA VAL A 431 -11.00 -0.64 -7.86
C VAL A 431 -9.61 -1.22 -7.68
N SER A 432 -9.49 -2.22 -6.78
CA SER A 432 -8.20 -2.82 -6.41
C SER A 432 -8.37 -4.30 -6.06
N GLY A 433 -8.21 -4.68 -4.81
CA GLY A 433 -8.37 -6.01 -4.27
C GLY A 433 -8.47 -5.97 -2.76
N VAL A 434 -8.86 -7.09 -2.17
CA VAL A 434 -8.99 -7.23 -0.71
C VAL A 434 -7.61 -7.23 -0.04
N GLY A 435 -6.61 -7.89 -0.66
CA GLY A 435 -5.31 -8.12 -0.03
C GLY A 435 -5.46 -8.90 1.29
N GLY A 436 -4.68 -8.51 2.29
CA GLY A 436 -4.75 -9.08 3.63
C GLY A 436 -5.59 -8.27 4.63
N GLN A 437 -6.29 -7.23 4.21
CA GLN A 437 -7.05 -6.37 5.13
C GLN A 437 -8.01 -7.19 6.01
N TYR A 438 -8.78 -8.11 5.40
CA TYR A 438 -9.69 -8.97 6.14
C TYR A 438 -8.93 -9.80 7.20
N ASN A 439 -7.78 -10.35 6.86
CA ASN A 439 -6.98 -11.17 7.77
C ASN A 439 -6.56 -10.39 9.01
N PHE A 440 -6.03 -9.18 8.84
CA PHE A 440 -5.61 -8.34 9.96
C PHE A 440 -6.79 -7.88 10.81
N VAL A 441 -7.94 -7.59 10.20
CA VAL A 441 -9.18 -7.30 10.93
C VAL A 441 -9.61 -8.50 11.75
N ALA A 442 -9.67 -9.70 11.16
CA ALA A 442 -10.06 -10.93 11.84
C ALA A 442 -9.06 -11.29 12.97
N MET A 443 -7.75 -11.17 12.70
CA MET A 443 -6.69 -11.40 13.68
C MET A 443 -6.80 -10.45 14.88
N ALA A 444 -7.08 -9.15 14.64
CA ALA A 444 -7.29 -8.18 15.71
C ALA A 444 -8.46 -8.56 16.63
N HIS A 445 -9.51 -9.19 16.09
CA HIS A 445 -10.64 -9.68 16.86
C HIS A 445 -10.36 -11.00 17.60
N ALA A 446 -9.43 -11.82 17.07
CA ALA A 446 -8.99 -13.05 17.75
C ALA A 446 -8.06 -12.76 18.95
N MET A 447 -7.37 -11.62 18.95
CA MET A 447 -6.44 -11.23 20.01
C MET A 447 -7.14 -10.35 21.06
N ARG A 448 -6.85 -10.59 22.34
CA ARG A 448 -7.48 -9.88 23.45
C ARG A 448 -7.25 -8.38 23.44
N ASP A 449 -6.03 -7.96 23.14
CA ASP A 449 -5.56 -6.56 23.14
C ASP A 449 -5.33 -5.98 21.74
N GLY A 450 -5.60 -6.78 20.71
CA GLY A 450 -5.51 -6.37 19.31
C GLY A 450 -6.67 -5.47 18.90
N ARG A 451 -6.37 -4.41 18.12
CA ARG A 451 -7.38 -3.51 17.55
C ARG A 451 -7.14 -3.33 16.05
N SER A 452 -8.23 -3.41 15.30
CA SER A 452 -8.25 -3.05 13.87
C SER A 452 -8.68 -1.59 13.72
N ILE A 453 -7.91 -0.82 12.95
CA ILE A 453 -8.15 0.59 12.71
C ILE A 453 -8.33 0.79 11.20
N LEU A 454 -9.46 1.36 10.80
CA LEU A 454 -9.74 1.73 9.42
C LEU A 454 -9.65 3.26 9.28
N MET A 455 -8.69 3.73 8.50
CA MET A 455 -8.50 5.14 8.18
C MET A 455 -9.21 5.49 6.87
N LEU A 456 -9.86 6.64 6.84
CA LEU A 456 -10.38 7.23 5.61
C LEU A 456 -10.51 8.74 5.73
N ARG A 457 -10.43 9.46 4.61
CA ARG A 457 -10.91 10.84 4.56
C ARG A 457 -12.44 10.83 4.67
N SER A 458 -13.01 11.71 5.47
CA SER A 458 -14.47 11.80 5.63
C SER A 458 -15.20 12.13 4.33
N THR A 459 -14.52 12.81 3.40
CA THR A 459 -15.06 13.24 2.10
C THR A 459 -14.11 12.96 0.94
N ARG A 460 -14.67 12.95 -0.27
CA ARG A 460 -13.94 12.88 -1.54
C ARG A 460 -14.54 13.84 -2.57
N GLU A 461 -13.69 14.30 -3.48
CA GLU A 461 -14.13 15.07 -4.65
C GLU A 461 -14.39 14.13 -5.85
N SER A 462 -15.54 14.29 -6.48
CA SER A 462 -15.88 13.57 -7.71
C SER A 462 -16.72 14.45 -8.63
N LYS A 463 -16.27 14.63 -9.88
CA LYS A 463 -16.94 15.44 -10.89
C LYS A 463 -17.27 16.87 -10.42
N GLY A 464 -16.35 17.47 -9.64
CA GLY A 464 -16.49 18.83 -9.10
C GLY A 464 -17.52 18.97 -7.98
N LYS A 465 -17.86 17.86 -7.30
CA LYS A 465 -18.74 17.85 -6.13
C LYS A 465 -18.08 17.07 -4.99
N THR A 466 -18.27 17.57 -3.79
CA THR A 466 -17.89 16.89 -2.56
C THR A 466 -18.92 15.82 -2.22
N HIS A 467 -18.45 14.65 -1.81
CA HIS A 467 -19.27 13.52 -1.37
C HIS A 467 -18.74 12.98 -0.04
N SER A 468 -19.65 12.57 0.84
CA SER A 468 -19.27 11.87 2.06
C SER A 468 -18.73 10.46 1.73
N ASN A 469 -17.70 10.02 2.47
CA ASN A 469 -17.21 8.65 2.52
C ASN A 469 -17.80 7.89 3.71
N ILE A 470 -18.36 8.59 4.69
CA ILE A 470 -19.27 8.00 5.68
C ILE A 470 -20.68 8.10 5.09
N VAL A 471 -21.32 6.94 4.89
CA VAL A 471 -22.60 6.86 4.16
C VAL A 471 -23.64 6.08 4.98
N TRP A 472 -24.92 6.23 4.68
CA TRP A 472 -25.94 5.43 5.34
C TRP A 472 -25.71 3.93 5.08
N GLU A 473 -25.55 3.57 3.82
CA GLU A 473 -25.28 2.20 3.38
C GLU A 473 -24.45 2.20 2.09
N TYR A 474 -23.74 1.11 1.84
CA TYR A 474 -23.04 0.89 0.58
C TYR A 474 -23.22 -0.58 0.16
N PRO A 475 -23.53 -0.87 -1.12
CA PRO A 475 -23.89 -2.23 -1.55
C PRO A 475 -22.71 -3.20 -1.62
N HIS A 476 -21.46 -2.70 -1.71
CA HIS A 476 -20.26 -3.52 -1.68
C HIS A 476 -19.65 -3.49 -0.28
N VAL A 477 -19.30 -4.65 0.27
CA VAL A 477 -18.75 -4.79 1.62
C VAL A 477 -17.47 -5.62 1.57
N THR A 478 -16.37 -5.04 2.03
CA THR A 478 -15.09 -5.72 2.23
C THR A 478 -14.98 -6.24 3.67
N ILE A 479 -15.27 -5.37 4.66
CA ILE A 479 -15.27 -5.72 6.08
C ILE A 479 -16.71 -5.69 6.59
N PRO A 480 -17.27 -6.83 7.03
CA PRO A 480 -18.64 -6.90 7.51
C PRO A 480 -18.79 -6.24 8.88
N ARG A 481 -20.00 -5.75 9.17
CA ARG A 481 -20.30 -4.98 10.39
C ARG A 481 -20.05 -5.71 11.71
N HIS A 482 -20.04 -7.03 11.74
CA HIS A 482 -19.72 -7.81 12.95
C HIS A 482 -18.21 -7.85 13.25
N LEU A 483 -17.36 -7.36 12.33
CA LEU A 483 -15.93 -7.13 12.53
C LEU A 483 -15.59 -5.64 12.61
N ARG A 484 -16.58 -4.77 12.85
CA ARG A 484 -16.35 -3.34 13.09
C ARG A 484 -15.54 -3.13 14.36
N ASP A 485 -14.57 -2.21 14.32
CA ASP A 485 -13.72 -1.90 15.45
C ASP A 485 -13.49 -0.38 15.56
N ILE A 486 -12.39 0.15 15.05
CA ILE A 486 -12.09 1.57 15.11
C ILE A 486 -12.12 2.16 13.70
N VAL A 487 -12.77 3.31 13.57
CA VAL A 487 -12.74 4.13 12.35
C VAL A 487 -12.13 5.49 12.68
N VAL A 488 -11.18 5.95 11.85
CA VAL A 488 -10.48 7.23 12.04
C VAL A 488 -10.65 8.09 10.80
N THR A 489 -11.09 9.33 11.01
CA THR A 489 -11.08 10.39 9.99
C THR A 489 -10.21 11.55 10.45
N GLU A 490 -10.08 12.56 9.61
CA GLU A 490 -9.41 13.82 9.95
C GLU A 490 -10.06 14.57 11.14
N TYR A 491 -11.32 14.24 11.47
CA TYR A 491 -12.07 14.90 12.52
C TYR A 491 -12.04 14.19 13.88
N GLY A 492 -11.67 12.90 13.91
CA GLY A 492 -11.58 12.17 15.16
C GLY A 492 -11.63 10.65 15.01
N ILE A 493 -12.02 9.97 16.09
CA ILE A 493 -11.95 8.53 16.28
C ILE A 493 -13.34 8.01 16.67
N ALA A 494 -13.83 6.99 15.97
CA ALA A 494 -15.06 6.28 16.32
C ALA A 494 -14.73 4.85 16.80
N ASP A 495 -15.04 4.55 18.07
CA ASP A 495 -14.94 3.20 18.66
C ASP A 495 -16.25 2.46 18.47
N LEU A 496 -16.23 1.40 17.65
CA LEU A 496 -17.43 0.65 17.26
C LEU A 496 -17.48 -0.77 17.85
N ARG A 497 -16.37 -1.26 18.43
CA ARG A 497 -16.29 -2.62 18.97
C ARG A 497 -17.20 -2.79 20.18
N GLY A 498 -18.12 -3.75 20.11
CA GLY A 498 -19.06 -4.04 21.19
C GLY A 498 -20.17 -3.00 21.39
N ARG A 499 -20.33 -2.04 20.46
CA ARG A 499 -21.34 -0.99 20.51
C ARG A 499 -22.64 -1.42 19.82
N SER A 500 -23.76 -0.89 20.29
CA SER A 500 -25.05 -0.99 19.59
C SER A 500 -25.01 -0.27 18.24
N ASP A 501 -26.01 -0.49 17.38
CA ASP A 501 -26.09 0.24 16.10
C ASP A 501 -26.27 1.74 16.34
N GLU A 502 -27.06 2.14 17.35
CA GLU A 502 -27.25 3.55 17.70
C GLU A 502 -25.94 4.21 18.14
N GLU A 503 -25.18 3.57 19.05
CA GLU A 503 -23.88 4.10 19.49
C GLU A 503 -22.87 4.19 18.34
N CYS A 504 -22.86 3.22 17.40
CA CYS A 504 -22.02 3.28 16.21
C CYS A 504 -22.39 4.44 15.29
N ILE A 505 -23.69 4.66 15.07
CA ILE A 505 -24.19 5.78 14.27
C ILE A 505 -23.79 7.11 14.92
N GLN A 506 -23.97 7.25 16.22
CA GLN A 506 -23.56 8.43 16.97
C GLN A 506 -22.06 8.71 16.84
N ALA A 507 -21.21 7.69 17.01
CA ALA A 507 -19.77 7.82 16.90
C ALA A 507 -19.32 8.20 15.47
N LEU A 508 -19.89 7.58 14.44
CA LEU A 508 -19.56 7.87 13.04
C LEU A 508 -20.07 9.25 12.58
N LEU A 509 -21.22 9.71 13.07
CA LEU A 509 -21.71 11.07 12.81
C LEU A 509 -20.77 12.13 13.38
N GLN A 510 -20.19 11.89 14.56
CA GLN A 510 -19.28 12.83 15.21
C GLN A 510 -17.95 13.01 14.43
N ILE A 511 -17.54 12.02 13.66
CA ILE A 511 -16.33 12.10 12.82
C ILE A 511 -16.61 12.33 11.33
N SER A 512 -17.86 12.62 10.97
CA SER A 512 -18.27 13.00 9.62
C SER A 512 -18.06 14.50 9.39
N ASP A 513 -17.85 14.90 8.13
CA ASP A 513 -17.85 16.32 7.75
C ASP A 513 -19.21 16.96 8.04
N SER A 514 -19.20 18.17 8.60
CA SER A 514 -20.40 18.87 9.06
C SER A 514 -21.43 19.15 7.95
N GLU A 515 -20.99 19.23 6.69
CA GLU A 515 -21.89 19.37 5.54
C GLU A 515 -22.86 18.19 5.41
N PHE A 516 -22.43 16.99 5.81
CA PHE A 516 -23.20 15.76 5.62
C PHE A 516 -23.88 15.23 6.90
N GLN A 517 -23.48 15.70 8.08
CA GLN A 517 -23.93 15.16 9.37
C GLN A 517 -25.46 15.14 9.49
N GLU A 518 -26.15 16.26 9.23
CA GLU A 518 -27.60 16.32 9.42
C GLU A 518 -28.36 15.42 8.44
N SER A 519 -27.91 15.34 7.19
CA SER A 519 -28.52 14.44 6.20
C SER A 519 -28.37 12.96 6.60
N LEU A 520 -27.21 12.58 7.12
CA LEU A 520 -26.93 11.22 7.60
C LEU A 520 -27.74 10.92 8.89
N ARG A 521 -27.81 11.88 9.82
CA ARG A 521 -28.61 11.77 11.04
C ARG A 521 -30.09 11.51 10.71
N GLN A 522 -30.64 12.28 9.79
CA GLN A 522 -32.05 12.14 9.38
C GLN A 522 -32.32 10.77 8.72
N GLN A 523 -31.39 10.23 7.93
CA GLN A 523 -31.51 8.88 7.37
C GLN A 523 -31.56 7.82 8.48
N ALA A 524 -30.72 7.95 9.50
CA ALA A 524 -30.67 7.03 10.63
C ALA A 524 -31.97 7.10 11.50
N VAL A 525 -32.48 8.31 11.75
CA VAL A 525 -33.77 8.52 12.46
C VAL A 525 -34.94 7.91 11.67
N ASN A 526 -35.00 8.16 10.35
CA ASN A 526 -36.05 7.63 9.49
C ASN A 526 -36.05 6.10 9.43
N ALA A 527 -34.87 5.49 9.57
CA ALA A 527 -34.69 4.04 9.63
C ALA A 527 -34.96 3.45 11.02
N GLY A 528 -35.29 4.27 12.02
CA GLY A 528 -35.51 3.84 13.41
C GLY A 528 -34.23 3.31 14.10
N LYS A 529 -33.07 3.77 13.66
CA LYS A 529 -31.77 3.34 14.18
C LYS A 529 -31.06 4.39 15.04
N LEU A 530 -31.66 5.59 15.15
CA LEU A 530 -31.18 6.67 15.99
C LEU A 530 -32.38 7.35 16.65
N HIS A 531 -32.26 7.68 17.94
CA HIS A 531 -33.33 8.39 18.65
C HIS A 531 -33.55 9.79 18.03
N PRO A 532 -34.80 10.22 17.77
CA PRO A 532 -35.07 11.50 17.10
C PRO A 532 -34.52 12.72 17.84
N ASP A 533 -34.49 12.68 19.18
CA ASP A 533 -34.01 13.77 20.04
C ASP A 533 -32.48 13.78 20.22
N TRP A 534 -31.78 12.82 19.63
CA TRP A 534 -30.30 12.84 19.67
C TRP A 534 -29.78 13.96 18.77
N GLU A 535 -28.92 14.79 19.34
CA GLU A 535 -28.26 15.90 18.65
C GLU A 535 -26.77 15.65 18.54
N ILE A 536 -26.16 16.19 17.49
CA ILE A 536 -24.70 16.12 17.29
C ILE A 536 -24.03 16.97 18.37
N PRO A 537 -23.09 16.42 19.16
CA PRO A 537 -22.40 17.16 20.21
C PRO A 537 -21.69 18.41 19.65
N THR A 538 -21.60 19.46 20.46
CA THR A 538 -21.10 20.78 20.04
C THR A 538 -19.66 20.68 19.51
N GLU A 539 -18.81 19.85 20.09
CA GLU A 539 -17.44 19.61 19.67
C GLU A 539 -17.31 19.01 18.28
N ALA A 540 -18.34 18.33 17.80
CA ALA A 540 -18.37 17.70 16.46
C ALA A 540 -19.12 18.54 15.40
N GLN A 541 -19.74 19.68 15.77
CA GLN A 541 -20.51 20.50 14.83
C GLN A 541 -19.64 21.35 13.89
N HIS A 542 -18.32 21.41 14.12
CA HIS A 542 -17.38 22.24 13.38
C HIS A 542 -16.33 21.43 12.61
N ASN A 543 -16.73 20.30 12.08
CA ASN A 543 -15.90 19.43 11.26
C ASN A 543 -15.75 20.01 9.84
N HIS A 544 -14.84 20.98 9.68
CA HIS A 544 -14.57 21.69 8.42
C HIS A 544 -13.05 21.81 8.19
N ALA A 545 -12.66 21.99 6.94
CA ALA A 545 -11.24 22.13 6.55
C ALA A 545 -10.49 23.24 7.32
N ALA A 546 -11.18 24.37 7.62
CA ALA A 546 -10.58 25.47 8.38
C ALA A 546 -10.22 25.06 9.83
N THR A 547 -10.97 24.15 10.44
CA THR A 547 -10.67 23.63 11.79
C THR A 547 -9.41 22.77 11.77
N LEU A 548 -9.23 21.95 10.72
CA LEU A 548 -8.03 21.12 10.54
C LEU A 548 -6.77 21.97 10.40
N ALA A 549 -6.82 22.98 9.52
CA ALA A 549 -5.68 23.89 9.31
C ALA A 549 -5.24 24.58 10.62
N ARG A 550 -6.20 25.08 11.42
CA ARG A 550 -5.94 25.70 12.72
C ARG A 550 -5.30 24.71 13.70
N ARG A 551 -5.76 23.46 13.75
CA ARG A 551 -5.22 22.41 14.62
C ARG A 551 -3.77 22.10 14.29
N LEU A 552 -3.43 21.95 13.01
CA LEU A 552 -2.05 21.76 12.56
C LEU A 552 -1.18 23.00 12.84
N GLU A 553 -1.72 24.21 12.66
CA GLU A 553 -1.02 25.44 12.97
C GLU A 553 -0.68 25.55 14.48
N THR A 554 -1.57 25.10 15.37
CA THR A 554 -1.32 25.01 16.81
C THR A 554 -0.21 24.01 17.14
N ALA A 555 -0.10 22.95 16.37
CA ALA A 555 0.85 21.84 16.55
C ALA A 555 2.14 22.05 15.75
N GLY A 556 2.87 23.14 16.01
CA GLY A 556 4.20 23.40 15.44
C GLY A 556 4.25 24.45 14.34
N GLY A 557 3.09 25.07 13.98
CA GLY A 557 3.01 26.08 12.93
C GLY A 557 2.88 25.48 11.53
N ARG A 558 2.57 26.33 10.56
CA ARG A 558 2.25 25.90 9.18
C ARG A 558 3.42 25.21 8.47
N ASP A 559 4.63 25.68 8.69
CA ASP A 559 5.84 25.18 8.01
C ASP A 559 6.30 23.81 8.56
N ALA A 560 5.74 23.36 9.68
CA ALA A 560 6.03 22.05 10.25
C ALA A 560 5.44 20.89 9.46
N TRP A 561 4.54 21.14 8.49
CA TRP A 561 3.75 20.12 7.78
C TRP A 561 4.06 20.13 6.27
N PRO A 562 5.24 19.66 5.84
CA PRO A 562 5.62 19.64 4.43
C PRO A 562 4.83 18.60 3.65
N ASP A 563 4.61 18.82 2.35
CA ASP A 563 3.91 17.85 1.50
C ASP A 563 4.61 16.49 1.43
N TYR A 564 5.92 16.44 1.63
CA TYR A 564 6.74 15.23 1.54
C TYR A 564 7.63 15.09 2.79
N PRO A 565 7.10 14.65 3.93
CA PRO A 565 7.86 14.57 5.18
C PRO A 565 9.02 13.57 5.13
N ALA A 566 8.89 12.53 4.31
CA ALA A 566 9.90 11.49 4.11
C ALA A 566 10.76 11.71 2.84
N GLY A 567 10.79 12.93 2.30
CA GLY A 567 11.46 13.24 1.04
C GLY A 567 10.59 12.98 -0.19
N SER A 568 11.09 13.34 -1.36
CA SER A 568 10.37 13.24 -2.64
C SER A 568 11.28 12.77 -3.75
N ASP A 569 10.73 11.96 -4.67
CA ASP A 569 11.39 11.59 -5.93
C ASP A 569 11.34 12.74 -6.96
N PHE A 570 10.54 13.77 -6.67
CA PHE A 570 10.44 14.96 -7.49
C PHE A 570 11.44 16.03 -7.04
N THR A 571 12.07 16.72 -7.98
CA THR A 571 12.81 17.95 -7.69
C THR A 571 11.87 19.05 -7.19
N ASP A 572 12.39 20.09 -6.53
CA ASP A 572 11.59 21.20 -6.02
C ASP A 572 10.74 21.83 -7.13
N THR A 573 11.29 21.97 -8.35
CA THR A 573 10.56 22.45 -9.52
C THR A 573 9.44 21.49 -9.93
N GLU A 574 9.70 20.18 -9.89
CA GLU A 574 8.70 19.16 -10.21
C GLU A 574 7.60 19.08 -9.14
N GLN A 575 7.91 19.28 -7.86
CA GLN A 575 6.90 19.37 -6.80
C GLN A 575 5.93 20.54 -7.04
N ARG A 576 6.44 21.71 -7.41
CA ARG A 576 5.60 22.85 -7.82
C ARG A 576 4.75 22.52 -9.04
N LEU A 577 5.32 21.84 -10.03
CA LEU A 577 4.62 21.39 -11.24
C LEU A 577 3.52 20.37 -10.95
N VAL A 578 3.73 19.41 -10.05
CA VAL A 578 2.72 18.42 -9.63
C VAL A 578 1.48 19.14 -9.08
N LYS A 579 1.69 20.13 -8.20
CA LYS A 579 0.59 20.95 -7.64
C LYS A 579 -0.13 21.73 -8.73
N ALA A 580 0.62 22.41 -9.60
CA ALA A 580 0.07 23.20 -10.70
C ALA A 580 -0.74 22.34 -11.70
N LEU A 581 -0.22 21.17 -12.08
CA LEU A 581 -0.92 20.23 -12.96
C LEU A 581 -2.18 19.64 -12.29
N GLY A 582 -2.13 19.37 -10.99
CA GLY A 582 -3.29 18.98 -10.21
C GLY A 582 -4.41 20.04 -10.24
N GLN A 583 -4.06 21.31 -10.06
CA GLN A 583 -5.01 22.44 -10.18
C GLN A 583 -5.58 22.57 -11.58
N LEU A 584 -4.77 22.42 -12.62
CA LEU A 584 -5.24 22.44 -14.00
C LEU A 584 -6.22 21.31 -14.27
N LYS A 585 -5.94 20.09 -13.76
CA LYS A 585 -6.83 18.96 -13.89
C LYS A 585 -8.18 19.21 -13.20
N ALA A 586 -8.17 19.79 -12.01
CA ALA A 586 -9.39 20.20 -11.31
C ALA A 586 -10.15 21.30 -12.08
N ALA A 587 -9.45 22.30 -12.63
CA ALA A 587 -10.03 23.37 -13.42
C ALA A 587 -10.68 22.89 -14.74
N MET A 588 -10.22 21.76 -15.31
CA MET A 588 -10.80 21.19 -16.54
C MET A 588 -12.28 20.79 -16.40
N HIS A 589 -12.77 20.61 -15.18
CA HIS A 589 -14.19 20.33 -14.93
C HIS A 589 -15.10 21.58 -15.02
N SER A 590 -14.52 22.80 -15.13
CA SER A 590 -15.26 24.07 -15.24
C SER A 590 -14.77 24.89 -16.43
N LYS A 591 -15.61 25.05 -17.47
CA LYS A 591 -15.30 25.86 -18.63
C LYS A 591 -15.01 27.33 -18.26
N ALA A 592 -15.68 27.86 -17.24
CA ALA A 592 -15.48 29.22 -16.76
C ALA A 592 -14.09 29.39 -16.11
N THR A 593 -13.66 28.43 -15.31
CA THR A 593 -12.35 28.43 -14.69
C THR A 593 -11.23 28.31 -15.73
N LEU A 594 -11.39 27.46 -16.74
CA LEU A 594 -10.42 27.33 -17.84
C LEU A 594 -10.32 28.62 -18.67
N LEU A 595 -11.45 29.30 -18.94
CA LEU A 595 -11.45 30.58 -19.66
C LEU A 595 -10.74 31.67 -18.85
N SER A 596 -11.00 31.71 -17.54
CA SER A 596 -10.32 32.60 -16.60
C SER A 596 -8.81 32.32 -16.56
N ALA A 597 -8.42 31.03 -16.47
CA ALA A 597 -7.02 30.59 -16.50
C ALA A 597 -6.30 30.98 -17.80
N ALA A 598 -6.98 30.89 -18.93
CA ALA A 598 -6.41 31.31 -20.24
C ALA A 598 -6.24 32.83 -20.40
N ILE A 599 -7.03 33.63 -19.67
CA ILE A 599 -6.99 35.10 -19.75
C ILE A 599 -6.02 35.69 -18.72
N GLN A 600 -5.96 35.15 -17.53
CA GLN A 600 -5.12 35.61 -16.43
C GLN A 600 -3.67 35.10 -16.59
N SER A 601 -2.68 36.02 -16.47
CA SER A 601 -1.26 35.61 -16.41
C SER A 601 -0.81 35.36 -14.95
N GLY A 602 0.09 34.46 -14.73
CA GLY A 602 0.73 34.17 -13.44
C GLY A 602 2.22 34.57 -13.40
N PRO A 603 2.94 34.26 -12.32
CA PRO A 603 4.36 34.52 -12.22
C PRO A 603 5.13 33.84 -13.36
N ASP A 604 6.23 34.43 -13.78
CA ASP A 604 7.12 33.84 -14.76
C ASP A 604 8.12 32.91 -14.07
N ASP A 605 7.62 31.74 -13.62
CA ASP A 605 8.48 30.67 -13.11
C ASP A 605 9.23 30.04 -14.28
N ARG A 606 10.42 30.61 -14.55
CA ARG A 606 11.24 30.22 -15.70
C ARG A 606 11.70 28.78 -15.61
N GLU A 607 12.06 28.30 -14.42
CA GLU A 607 12.51 26.93 -14.21
C GLU A 607 11.40 25.91 -14.52
N ALA A 608 10.18 26.18 -14.04
CA ALA A 608 9.04 25.33 -14.33
C ALA A 608 8.70 25.32 -15.83
N LEU A 609 8.77 26.48 -16.48
CA LEU A 609 8.53 26.58 -17.93
C LEU A 609 9.62 25.88 -18.75
N GLU A 610 10.91 25.99 -18.36
CA GLU A 610 12.02 25.29 -18.99
C GLU A 610 11.89 23.79 -18.81
N ARG A 611 11.56 23.32 -17.59
CA ARG A 611 11.33 21.90 -17.30
C ARG A 611 10.21 21.29 -18.13
N MET A 612 9.18 22.08 -18.46
CA MET A 612 8.05 21.67 -19.30
C MET A 612 8.28 21.90 -20.81
N GLY A 613 9.43 22.44 -21.22
CA GLY A 613 9.70 22.81 -22.61
C GLY A 613 8.79 23.95 -23.14
N LEU A 614 8.32 24.84 -22.25
CA LEU A 614 7.38 25.93 -22.53
C LEU A 614 7.98 27.33 -22.31
N ALA A 615 9.29 27.44 -22.07
CA ALA A 615 9.96 28.73 -21.88
C ALA A 615 9.94 29.60 -23.16
N GLN A 616 10.03 28.96 -24.33
CA GLN A 616 10.00 29.59 -25.65
C GLN A 616 8.93 28.94 -26.55
N PRO A 617 7.62 29.20 -26.33
CA PRO A 617 6.57 28.51 -27.04
C PRO A 617 6.54 28.92 -28.53
N GLY A 618 6.78 27.94 -29.42
CA GLY A 618 6.78 28.14 -30.87
C GLY A 618 5.38 28.14 -31.51
N THR A 619 4.45 27.38 -30.94
CA THR A 619 3.11 27.16 -31.47
C THR A 619 2.03 27.89 -30.64
N LEU A 620 0.85 28.12 -31.22
CA LEU A 620 -0.31 28.66 -30.48
C LEU A 620 -0.74 27.76 -29.32
N LYS A 621 -0.63 26.44 -29.48
CA LYS A 621 -0.95 25.45 -28.47
C LYS A 621 0.02 25.54 -27.29
N GLU A 622 1.31 25.65 -27.56
CA GLU A 622 2.33 25.80 -26.50
C GLU A 622 2.18 27.14 -25.76
N ARG A 623 1.81 28.22 -26.47
CA ARG A 623 1.49 29.51 -25.82
C ARG A 623 0.30 29.40 -24.87
N LEU A 624 -0.72 28.62 -25.24
CA LEU A 624 -1.85 28.32 -24.35
C LEU A 624 -1.39 27.49 -23.13
N TYR A 625 -0.62 26.44 -23.35
CA TYR A 625 -0.07 25.63 -22.26
C TYR A 625 0.79 26.45 -21.30
N ALA A 626 1.68 27.27 -21.79
CA ALA A 626 2.49 28.18 -20.97
C ALA A 626 1.63 29.14 -20.14
N ARG A 627 0.53 29.66 -20.69
CA ARG A 627 -0.42 30.52 -19.96
C ARG A 627 -1.15 29.76 -18.85
N LEU A 628 -1.70 28.59 -19.18
CA LEU A 628 -2.40 27.74 -18.22
C LEU A 628 -1.47 27.34 -17.07
N LEU A 629 -0.23 26.98 -17.38
CA LEU A 629 0.78 26.62 -16.38
C LEU A 629 1.13 27.81 -15.48
N ARG A 630 1.40 29.00 -16.04
CA ARG A 630 1.62 30.23 -15.25
C ARG A 630 0.43 30.57 -14.34
N TRP A 631 -0.79 30.38 -14.83
CA TRP A 631 -1.98 30.57 -13.99
C TRP A 631 -2.00 29.62 -12.80
N ALA A 632 -1.72 28.36 -13.01
CA ALA A 632 -1.73 27.35 -11.97
C ALA A 632 -0.58 27.53 -10.94
N LEU A 633 0.57 28.06 -11.36
CA LEU A 633 1.71 28.35 -10.49
C LEU A 633 1.52 29.57 -9.57
N ARG A 634 0.41 30.33 -9.69
CA ARG A 634 0.12 31.50 -8.84
C ARG A 634 -0.17 31.17 -7.38
N SER A 635 -0.66 30.00 -7.13
CA SER A 635 -1.17 29.60 -5.81
C SER A 635 -0.09 28.93 -4.96
N HIS A 636 1.18 28.97 -5.41
CA HIS A 636 2.31 28.24 -4.79
C HIS A 636 3.56 29.14 -4.59
#